data_28e8898832366cdce28d623547902413
#
_entry.id   28e8898832366cdce28d623547902413
#
_cell.length_a   1.000
_cell.length_b   1.000
_cell.length_c   1.000
_cell.angle_alpha   90.00
_cell.angle_beta   90.00
_cell.angle_gamma   90.00
#
_symmetry.space_group_name_H-M   'P 1'
#
loop_
_entity.id
_entity.type
_entity.pdbx_description
1 polymer ?
#
loop_
_entity_poly.entity_id
_entity_poly.type
_entity_poly.pdbx_seq_one_letter_code
_entity_poly.pdbx_strand_id
1 'polypeptide(L)'
;MLLAAAFAGIGFGNAGVHLPHGMSYPVSGMVRDYVPPGYEHVGRPIIPHGMSVILNAPAVFRFTGPARPEAHKYAAGLMGIDVSRVADEEAGEVLAGATVDIMKQTGMPNGLAAVGFSGDDVDALAEGTLPQHRVTKLSPRPASAEDLKQLFLDSMQIW
;
A
#
# COMPACT_ATOMS: atom_id res chain seq x y z
N MET A 1 -3.64 3.34 -20.09
CA MET A 1 -3.03 2.63 -18.94
C MET A 1 -1.59 2.20 -19.20
N LEU A 2 -1.23 1.54 -20.32
CA LEU A 2 0.17 1.09 -20.58
C LEU A 2 1.19 2.23 -20.52
N LEU A 3 0.91 3.38 -21.15
CA LEU A 3 1.80 4.54 -21.10
C LEU A 3 1.96 5.09 -19.68
N ALA A 4 0.86 5.18 -18.91
CA ALA A 4 0.92 5.59 -17.51
C ALA A 4 1.76 4.65 -16.65
N ALA A 5 1.63 3.33 -16.86
CA ALA A 5 2.46 2.34 -16.18
C ALA A 5 3.95 2.46 -16.55
N ALA A 6 4.26 2.74 -17.82
CA ALA A 6 5.63 2.98 -18.26
C ALA A 6 6.25 4.23 -17.59
N PHE A 7 5.52 5.34 -17.52
CA PHE A 7 5.98 6.54 -16.82
C PHE A 7 6.13 6.32 -15.31
N ALA A 8 5.20 5.60 -14.67
CA ALA A 8 5.36 5.19 -13.28
C ALA A 8 6.64 4.38 -13.08
N GLY A 9 6.92 3.42 -13.99
CA GLY A 9 8.15 2.62 -13.98
C GLY A 9 9.42 3.46 -14.05
N ILE A 10 9.46 4.48 -14.92
CA ILE A 10 10.57 5.43 -15.01
C ILE A 10 10.69 6.23 -13.69
N GLY A 11 9.56 6.70 -13.15
CA GLY A 11 9.53 7.47 -11.91
C GLY A 11 10.11 6.70 -10.72
N PHE A 12 9.56 5.53 -10.41
CA PHE A 12 10.04 4.75 -9.28
C PHE A 12 11.42 4.10 -9.52
N GLY A 13 11.80 3.87 -10.78
CA GLY A 13 13.14 3.41 -11.13
C GLY A 13 14.23 4.39 -10.71
N ASN A 14 13.93 5.69 -10.71
CA ASN A 14 14.83 6.76 -10.25
C ASN A 14 14.64 7.08 -8.75
N ALA A 15 13.40 7.23 -8.28
CA ALA A 15 13.09 7.64 -6.92
C ALA A 15 13.11 6.49 -5.90
N GLY A 16 13.00 5.26 -6.37
CA GLY A 16 12.77 4.09 -5.54
C GLY A 16 11.31 3.95 -5.11
N VAL A 17 11.06 2.94 -4.29
CA VAL A 17 9.77 2.63 -3.66
C VAL A 17 10.01 2.36 -2.18
N HIS A 18 8.97 2.43 -1.33
CA HIS A 18 9.16 2.26 0.10
C HIS A 18 8.16 1.28 0.75
N LEU A 19 7.65 1.57 1.94
CA LEU A 19 6.89 0.65 2.79
C LEU A 19 5.80 -0.15 2.06
N PRO A 20 4.93 0.42 1.20
CA PRO A 20 3.90 -0.38 0.54
C PRO A 20 4.49 -1.53 -0.27
N HIS A 21 5.63 -1.31 -0.92
CA HIS A 21 6.35 -2.35 -1.65
C HIS A 21 7.06 -3.33 -0.72
N GLY A 22 7.71 -2.85 0.35
CA GLY A 22 8.32 -3.73 1.35
C GLY A 22 7.31 -4.69 1.97
N MET A 23 6.14 -4.17 2.33
CA MET A 23 5.03 -4.95 2.88
C MET A 23 4.37 -5.88 1.83
N SER A 24 4.45 -5.56 0.55
CA SER A 24 3.85 -6.37 -0.51
C SER A 24 4.52 -7.73 -0.70
N TYR A 25 5.80 -7.86 -0.40
CA TYR A 25 6.53 -9.11 -0.62
C TYR A 25 6.00 -10.27 0.24
N PRO A 26 5.85 -10.15 1.57
CA PRO A 26 5.24 -11.22 2.35
C PRO A 26 3.77 -11.42 1.99
N VAL A 27 3.00 -10.37 1.69
CA VAL A 27 1.59 -10.51 1.25
C VAL A 27 1.49 -11.37 -0.01
N SER A 28 2.33 -11.14 -1.02
CA SER A 28 2.33 -11.97 -2.23
C SER A 28 2.91 -13.37 -1.98
N GLY A 29 3.92 -13.48 -1.11
CA GLY A 29 4.62 -14.75 -0.84
C GLY A 29 3.85 -15.72 0.05
N MET A 30 2.97 -15.22 0.89
CA MET A 30 2.22 -16.02 1.87
C MET A 30 0.75 -16.23 1.47
N VAL A 31 0.38 -15.91 0.23
CA VAL A 31 -0.98 -16.16 -0.28
C VAL A 31 -1.32 -17.65 -0.17
N ARG A 32 -2.55 -17.97 0.32
CA ARG A 32 -3.02 -19.34 0.53
C ARG A 32 -3.95 -19.80 -0.58
N ASP A 33 -5.14 -19.21 -0.64
CA ASP A 33 -6.22 -19.69 -1.50
C ASP A 33 -6.79 -18.60 -2.42
N TYR A 34 -6.33 -17.36 -2.30
CA TYR A 34 -6.89 -16.25 -3.04
C TYR A 34 -6.50 -16.28 -4.53
N VAL A 35 -7.50 -16.16 -5.38
CA VAL A 35 -7.36 -15.99 -6.84
C VAL A 35 -8.26 -14.82 -7.24
N PRO A 36 -7.71 -13.70 -7.73
CA PRO A 36 -8.55 -12.59 -8.15
C PRO A 36 -9.31 -12.90 -9.45
N PRO A 37 -10.48 -12.28 -9.68
CA PRO A 37 -11.22 -12.42 -10.92
C PRO A 37 -10.34 -12.14 -12.15
N GLY A 38 -10.42 -13.02 -13.16
CA GLY A 38 -9.62 -12.95 -14.38
C GLY A 38 -8.24 -13.59 -14.30
N TYR A 39 -7.85 -14.13 -13.15
CA TYR A 39 -6.57 -14.82 -12.94
C TYR A 39 -6.72 -16.34 -12.79
N GLU A 40 -7.89 -16.90 -13.06
CA GLU A 40 -8.20 -18.33 -12.95
C GLU A 40 -7.27 -19.18 -13.82
N HIS A 41 -6.83 -18.64 -14.96
CA HIS A 41 -5.91 -19.27 -15.89
C HIS A 41 -4.50 -19.52 -15.32
N VAL A 42 -4.15 -18.86 -14.21
CA VAL A 42 -2.83 -19.03 -13.54
C VAL A 42 -2.74 -20.40 -12.85
N GLY A 43 -3.88 -21.02 -12.49
CA GLY A 43 -3.96 -22.37 -11.92
C GLY A 43 -3.37 -22.53 -10.50
N ARG A 44 -3.14 -21.42 -9.80
CA ARG A 44 -2.64 -21.40 -8.41
C ARG A 44 -3.09 -20.13 -7.70
N PRO A 45 -3.12 -20.12 -6.36
CA PRO A 45 -3.33 -18.89 -5.58
C PRO A 45 -2.31 -17.81 -5.95
N ILE A 46 -2.80 -16.58 -6.05
CA ILE A 46 -1.98 -15.42 -6.39
C ILE A 46 -2.61 -14.13 -5.88
N ILE A 47 -1.78 -13.24 -5.32
CA ILE A 47 -2.10 -11.84 -5.16
C ILE A 47 -1.15 -11.07 -6.08
N PRO A 48 -1.65 -10.48 -7.19
CA PRO A 48 -0.83 -9.73 -8.13
C PRO A 48 -0.06 -8.61 -7.43
N HIS A 49 1.16 -8.33 -7.90
CA HIS A 49 2.05 -7.38 -7.23
C HIS A 49 1.39 -6.01 -6.97
N GLY A 50 0.75 -5.42 -7.97
CA GLY A 50 0.06 -4.13 -7.77
C GLY A 50 -1.04 -4.20 -6.72
N MET A 51 -1.78 -5.32 -6.64
CA MET A 51 -2.79 -5.53 -5.61
C MET A 51 -2.14 -5.63 -4.21
N SER A 52 -1.08 -6.43 -4.05
CA SER A 52 -0.39 -6.56 -2.76
C SER A 52 0.24 -5.24 -2.28
N VAL A 53 0.63 -4.36 -3.19
CA VAL A 53 1.12 -3.01 -2.86
C VAL A 53 -0.02 -2.11 -2.39
N ILE A 54 -1.11 -2.04 -3.18
CA ILE A 54 -2.19 -1.06 -2.92
C ILE A 54 -2.99 -1.39 -1.65
N LEU A 55 -3.11 -2.66 -1.27
CA LEU A 55 -3.80 -3.07 -0.05
C LEU A 55 -3.12 -2.54 1.23
N ASN A 56 -1.84 -2.22 1.17
CA ASN A 56 -1.11 -1.63 2.29
C ASN A 56 -0.98 -0.10 2.20
N ALA A 57 -1.20 0.48 1.01
CA ALA A 57 -0.89 1.88 0.75
C ALA A 57 -1.67 2.88 1.62
N PRO A 58 -2.99 2.74 1.86
CA PRO A 58 -3.73 3.70 2.69
C PRO A 58 -3.20 3.79 4.13
N ALA A 59 -2.91 2.66 4.78
CA ALA A 59 -2.31 2.65 6.12
C ALA A 59 -0.94 3.34 6.12
N VAL A 60 -0.11 3.03 5.13
CA VAL A 60 1.21 3.65 5.00
C VAL A 60 1.12 5.16 4.73
N PHE A 61 0.16 5.63 3.93
CA PHE A 61 0.01 7.07 3.69
C PHE A 61 -0.38 7.83 4.96
N ARG A 62 -1.26 7.27 5.82
CA ARG A 62 -1.56 7.82 7.14
C ARG A 62 -0.31 7.88 8.01
N PHE A 63 0.49 6.83 8.01
CA PHE A 63 1.73 6.73 8.79
C PHE A 63 2.80 7.73 8.33
N THR A 64 2.97 7.91 7.02
CA THR A 64 4.04 8.75 6.45
C THR A 64 3.63 10.20 6.24
N GLY A 65 2.33 10.51 6.24
CA GLY A 65 1.78 11.84 6.01
C GLY A 65 2.42 12.94 6.87
N PRO A 66 2.52 12.74 8.21
CA PRO A 66 3.12 13.74 9.09
C PRO A 66 4.60 14.04 8.80
N ALA A 67 5.33 13.10 8.18
CA ALA A 67 6.75 13.28 7.85
C ALA A 67 6.97 14.04 6.53
N ARG A 68 6.00 14.01 5.63
CA ARG A 68 6.09 14.68 4.30
C ARG A 68 4.71 15.16 3.82
N PRO A 69 4.05 16.06 4.57
CA PRO A 69 2.69 16.49 4.26
C PRO A 69 2.56 17.12 2.87
N GLU A 70 3.56 17.90 2.41
CA GLU A 70 3.51 18.56 1.11
C GLU A 70 3.47 17.52 -0.03
N ALA A 71 4.24 16.44 0.08
CA ALA A 71 4.26 15.39 -0.94
C ALA A 71 2.92 14.64 -0.99
N HIS A 72 2.31 14.39 0.19
CA HIS A 72 0.99 13.74 0.28
C HIS A 72 -0.12 14.63 -0.29
N LYS A 73 -0.13 15.93 0.06
CA LYS A 73 -1.08 16.90 -0.51
C LYS A 73 -0.89 17.04 -2.02
N TYR A 74 0.35 17.11 -2.49
CA TYR A 74 0.62 17.18 -3.92
C TYR A 74 0.09 15.95 -4.66
N ALA A 75 0.33 14.74 -4.12
CA ALA A 75 -0.18 13.51 -4.71
C ALA A 75 -1.72 13.47 -4.72
N ALA A 76 -2.37 13.85 -3.63
CA ALA A 76 -3.83 13.93 -3.56
C ALA A 76 -4.39 14.97 -4.57
N GLY A 77 -3.71 16.10 -4.73
CA GLY A 77 -4.06 17.12 -5.73
C GLY A 77 -4.00 16.58 -7.17
N LEU A 78 -3.00 15.75 -7.48
CA LEU A 78 -2.92 15.08 -8.80
C LEU A 78 -4.05 14.04 -9.01
N MET A 79 -4.63 13.53 -7.93
CA MET A 79 -5.81 12.66 -7.97
C MET A 79 -7.14 13.44 -8.03
N GLY A 80 -7.08 14.77 -8.13
CA GLY A 80 -8.25 15.64 -8.29
C GLY A 80 -8.86 16.17 -6.98
N ILE A 81 -8.18 16.00 -5.84
CA ILE A 81 -8.65 16.50 -4.54
C ILE A 81 -8.24 17.96 -4.36
N ASP A 82 -9.17 18.83 -3.95
CA ASP A 82 -8.83 20.18 -3.52
C ASP A 82 -8.11 20.17 -2.18
N VAL A 83 -6.82 20.41 -2.21
CA VAL A 83 -5.94 20.41 -1.02
C VAL A 83 -5.66 21.81 -0.47
N SER A 84 -6.29 22.84 -0.99
CA SER A 84 -6.00 24.25 -0.64
C SER A 84 -6.24 24.60 0.83
N ARG A 85 -7.09 23.84 1.51
CA ARG A 85 -7.44 24.02 2.94
C ARG A 85 -7.10 22.84 3.81
N VAL A 86 -6.39 21.85 3.26
CA VAL A 86 -5.98 20.65 4.01
C VAL A 86 -4.81 21.00 4.94
N ALA A 87 -4.98 20.77 6.22
CA ALA A 87 -3.90 20.92 7.22
C ALA A 87 -2.81 19.86 7.00
N ASP A 88 -1.60 20.12 7.47
CA ASP A 88 -0.47 19.20 7.29
C ASP A 88 -0.71 17.86 7.99
N GLU A 89 -1.38 17.88 9.12
CA GLU A 89 -1.75 16.70 9.91
C GLU A 89 -2.76 15.80 9.18
N GLU A 90 -3.57 16.37 8.28
CA GLU A 90 -4.60 15.66 7.52
C GLU A 90 -4.08 15.08 6.20
N ALA A 91 -2.87 15.48 5.77
CA ALA A 91 -2.33 15.16 4.44
C ALA A 91 -2.30 13.66 4.15
N GLY A 92 -1.92 12.84 5.14
CA GLY A 92 -1.89 11.39 5.03
C GLY A 92 -3.27 10.78 4.85
N GLU A 93 -4.26 11.27 5.62
CA GLU A 93 -5.65 10.78 5.53
C GLU A 93 -6.30 11.16 4.21
N VAL A 94 -6.06 12.39 3.73
CA VAL A 94 -6.62 12.85 2.45
C VAL A 94 -6.09 12.02 1.28
N LEU A 95 -4.80 11.73 1.23
CA LEU A 95 -4.23 10.85 0.20
C LEU A 95 -4.74 9.41 0.33
N ALA A 96 -4.82 8.89 1.55
CA ALA A 96 -5.37 7.56 1.82
C ALA A 96 -6.82 7.47 1.36
N GLY A 97 -7.65 8.45 1.70
CA GLY A 97 -9.05 8.52 1.28
C GLY A 97 -9.21 8.53 -0.24
N ALA A 98 -8.47 9.40 -0.93
CA ALA A 98 -8.49 9.45 -2.41
C ALA A 98 -8.09 8.09 -3.04
N THR A 99 -7.11 7.42 -2.44
CA THR A 99 -6.69 6.08 -2.88
C THR A 99 -7.79 5.05 -2.66
N VAL A 100 -8.41 5.06 -1.48
CA VAL A 100 -9.52 4.17 -1.13
C VAL A 100 -10.70 4.33 -2.08
N ASP A 101 -11.03 5.57 -2.48
CA ASP A 101 -12.12 5.82 -3.42
C ASP A 101 -11.84 5.18 -4.79
N ILE A 102 -10.62 5.24 -5.28
CA ILE A 102 -10.22 4.54 -6.52
C ILE A 102 -10.26 3.02 -6.31
N MET A 103 -9.80 2.52 -5.16
CA MET A 103 -9.85 1.08 -4.87
C MET A 103 -11.29 0.56 -4.90
N LYS A 104 -12.24 1.28 -4.30
CA LYS A 104 -13.67 0.95 -4.35
C LYS A 104 -14.22 0.97 -5.78
N GLN A 105 -13.92 2.03 -6.54
CA GLN A 105 -14.38 2.16 -7.93
C GLN A 105 -13.85 1.07 -8.86
N THR A 106 -12.65 0.57 -8.57
CA THR A 106 -12.00 -0.48 -9.38
C THR A 106 -12.25 -1.90 -8.86
N GLY A 107 -13.06 -2.05 -7.81
CA GLY A 107 -13.40 -3.35 -7.24
C GLY A 107 -12.23 -4.06 -6.54
N MET A 108 -11.28 -3.30 -5.98
CA MET A 108 -10.22 -3.88 -5.16
C MET A 108 -10.78 -4.53 -3.89
N PRO A 109 -10.16 -5.60 -3.38
CA PRO A 109 -10.53 -6.18 -2.10
C PRO A 109 -10.45 -5.15 -0.95
N ASN A 110 -11.35 -5.26 0.03
CA ASN A 110 -11.32 -4.41 1.21
C ASN A 110 -10.28 -4.90 2.21
N GLY A 111 -9.02 -4.59 1.95
CA GLY A 111 -7.91 -4.91 2.84
C GLY A 111 -7.42 -6.36 2.73
N LEU A 112 -6.48 -6.68 3.59
CA LEU A 112 -5.80 -7.98 3.62
C LEU A 112 -6.72 -9.12 4.05
N ALA A 113 -7.71 -8.84 4.89
CA ALA A 113 -8.69 -9.84 5.31
C ALA A 113 -9.51 -10.38 4.12
N ALA A 114 -9.83 -9.53 3.15
CA ALA A 114 -10.56 -9.93 1.95
C ALA A 114 -9.74 -10.82 0.99
N VAL A 115 -8.44 -10.95 1.20
CA VAL A 115 -7.56 -11.84 0.44
C VAL A 115 -7.00 -13.00 1.28
N GLY A 116 -7.59 -13.25 2.45
CA GLY A 116 -7.37 -14.45 3.27
C GLY A 116 -6.35 -14.30 4.40
N PHE A 117 -5.94 -13.09 4.76
CA PHE A 117 -5.13 -12.84 5.95
C PHE A 117 -5.98 -12.51 7.18
N SER A 118 -5.40 -12.67 8.34
CA SER A 118 -6.00 -12.36 9.64
C SER A 118 -5.00 -11.70 10.58
N GLY A 119 -5.47 -11.30 11.76
CA GLY A 119 -4.58 -10.78 12.81
C GLY A 119 -3.49 -11.77 13.23
N ASP A 120 -3.72 -13.06 13.08
CA ASP A 120 -2.75 -14.11 13.41
C ASP A 120 -1.54 -14.12 12.45
N ASP A 121 -1.68 -13.52 11.28
CA ASP A 121 -0.62 -13.46 10.27
C ASP A 121 0.32 -12.26 10.46
N VAL A 122 -0.03 -11.31 11.30
CA VAL A 122 0.64 -10.00 11.42
C VAL A 122 2.12 -10.14 11.77
N ASP A 123 2.45 -11.03 12.70
CA ASP A 123 3.84 -11.26 13.09
C ASP A 123 4.68 -11.78 11.92
N ALA A 124 4.17 -12.76 11.20
CA ALA A 124 4.86 -13.35 10.05
C ALA A 124 4.99 -12.35 8.88
N LEU A 125 3.95 -11.53 8.64
CA LEU A 125 3.98 -10.46 7.64
C LEU A 125 5.02 -9.39 8.00
N ALA A 126 5.09 -8.98 9.27
CA ALA A 126 6.09 -8.02 9.72
C ALA A 126 7.51 -8.59 9.62
N GLU A 127 7.74 -9.83 10.06
CA GLU A 127 9.01 -10.54 9.92
C GLU A 127 9.46 -10.66 8.46
N GLY A 128 8.54 -10.95 7.54
CA GLY A 128 8.83 -11.02 6.11
C GLY A 128 9.16 -9.65 5.48
N THR A 129 8.73 -8.56 6.12
CA THR A 129 9.00 -7.19 5.67
C THR A 129 10.36 -6.67 6.17
N LEU A 130 10.77 -7.02 7.37
CA LEU A 130 12.02 -6.53 8.00
C LEU A 130 13.27 -6.69 7.11
N PRO A 131 13.48 -7.82 6.40
CA PRO A 131 14.65 -7.97 5.53
C PRO A 131 14.65 -7.07 4.29
N GLN A 132 13.54 -6.40 3.99
CA GLN A 132 13.37 -5.60 2.76
C GLN A 132 14.02 -4.21 2.87
N HIS A 133 15.19 -4.12 3.50
CA HIS A 133 15.90 -2.85 3.75
C HIS A 133 16.13 -2.01 2.49
N ARG A 134 16.27 -2.66 1.34
CA ARG A 134 16.48 -1.95 0.06
C ARG A 134 15.36 -0.94 -0.23
N VAL A 135 14.14 -1.23 0.19
CA VAL A 135 12.96 -0.39 -0.05
C VAL A 135 12.46 0.28 1.23
N THR A 136 12.37 -0.42 2.36
CA THR A 136 11.76 0.12 3.58
C THR A 136 12.51 1.34 4.13
N LYS A 137 13.85 1.38 4.00
CA LYS A 137 14.67 2.52 4.43
C LYS A 137 14.50 3.80 3.58
N LEU A 138 13.82 3.72 2.43
CA LEU A 138 13.49 4.89 1.61
C LEU A 138 12.21 5.58 2.10
N SER A 139 11.54 5.02 3.08
CA SER A 139 10.36 5.66 3.69
C SER A 139 10.73 6.99 4.32
N PRO A 140 9.91 8.05 4.13
CA PRO A 140 10.14 9.35 4.76
C PRO A 140 10.02 9.29 6.29
N ARG A 141 9.32 8.28 6.81
CA ARG A 141 9.28 7.94 8.24
C ARG A 141 9.79 6.51 8.41
N PRO A 142 10.87 6.29 9.17
CA PRO A 142 11.32 4.94 9.51
C PRO A 142 10.22 4.16 10.22
N ALA A 143 10.10 2.87 9.90
CA ALA A 143 9.17 1.96 10.55
C ALA A 143 9.93 0.92 11.37
N SER A 144 9.61 0.81 12.65
CA SER A 144 10.06 -0.26 13.53
C SER A 144 9.28 -1.56 13.25
N ALA A 145 9.66 -2.66 13.89
CA ALA A 145 8.90 -3.90 13.81
C ALA A 145 7.47 -3.73 14.32
N GLU A 146 7.29 -2.97 15.40
CA GLU A 146 5.96 -2.69 15.97
C GLU A 146 5.13 -1.78 15.05
N ASP A 147 5.75 -0.77 14.40
CA ASP A 147 5.07 0.03 13.38
C ASP A 147 4.59 -0.84 12.22
N LEU A 148 5.41 -1.79 11.76
CA LEU A 148 5.02 -2.71 10.68
C LEU A 148 3.84 -3.59 11.08
N LYS A 149 3.81 -4.11 12.31
CA LYS A 149 2.66 -4.87 12.82
C LYS A 149 1.40 -4.02 12.83
N GLN A 150 1.48 -2.79 13.32
CA GLN A 150 0.33 -1.88 13.33
C GLN A 150 -0.13 -1.56 11.90
N LEU A 151 0.79 -1.29 10.98
CA LEU A 151 0.46 -1.04 9.57
C LEU A 151 -0.25 -2.25 8.92
N PHE A 152 0.13 -3.47 9.25
CA PHE A 152 -0.59 -4.66 8.78
C PHE A 152 -1.98 -4.79 9.40
N LEU A 153 -2.12 -4.51 10.70
CA LEU A 153 -3.44 -4.48 11.36
C LEU A 153 -4.34 -3.44 10.69
N ASP A 154 -3.84 -2.22 10.46
CA ASP A 154 -4.58 -1.13 9.80
C ASP A 154 -4.91 -1.44 8.33
N SER A 155 -4.19 -2.39 7.73
CA SER A 155 -4.43 -2.86 6.36
C SER A 155 -5.38 -4.04 6.27
N MET A 156 -5.81 -4.66 7.39
CA MET A 156 -6.72 -5.82 7.38
C MET A 156 -8.09 -5.45 6.83
N GLN A 157 -8.62 -4.30 7.23
CA GLN A 157 -9.87 -3.75 6.71
C GLN A 157 -9.69 -2.23 6.52
N ILE A 158 -9.84 -1.76 5.30
CA ILE A 158 -9.50 -0.38 4.93
C ILE A 158 -10.74 0.52 4.94
N TRP A 159 -11.93 -0.01 4.63
CA TRP A 159 -13.23 0.67 4.65
C TRP A 159 -14.37 -0.23 5.13
#